data_de8e3029a62ca1a996183c0bcabd276b
#
_entry.id   de8e3029a62ca1a996183c0bcabd276b
#
_cell.length_a   1.000
_cell.length_b   1.000
_cell.length_c   1.000
_cell.angle_alpha   90.00
_cell.angle_beta   90.00
_cell.angle_gamma   90.00
#
_symmetry.space_group_name_H-M   'P 1'
#
loop_
_entity.id
_entity.type
_entity.pdbx_description
1 polymer ?
#
loop_
_entity_poly.entity_id
_entity_poly.type
_entity_poly.pdbx_seq_one_letter_code
_entity_poly.pdbx_strand_id
1 'polypeptide(L)'
;MRPSNSPPFSVRSRRTKTLLIALAAMLAVIGSFIVPALTAPSANATTTGIFADNLKPRIAADPDRVPVELGIRFAPRSPGTVVALQYYQGKSAKGVTTATLWSGNGKVLARETFRPSTKVGWRSIPLSKPVALKSGQTYVASYHAPRGGYVVTERDLKSHTVQNGFALKAGAGVYRYGKSGKMPAASYRGSNYLVDVVYAPSGAVKPGDTTKPTTPPVTTPPTTQPTTPPTTQPTTPPTTKPTTPPVTTPKPPVTQPTTPPVTTPPSDPNGIIVLGRSFPSAATTGVPAGTTLSPYTGPCTIQTNNVVIDKKIIDCDMRVLAQNLKITNSIINGHIYSDPDYFNGSYTMTDSEVRMPQSAGTGVGDVNFVLTRVEVTGGSRSVNCAANCTVQDSYLHGQYTDHRGIDHESAIRMGSNSTIRHNTITCDAAPVPPDAGCSAALTGYGDFAIVQKNTIENNLIDGGPDGSMGYCAYGGSTTGKPYSAGVNNIKFIDNVFMRGPSGKCGIWGPITSFDSKAPGNVWTNNLWDDGKAVAPAN
;
A
#
# COMPACT_ATOMS: atom_id res chain seq x y z
N MET A 1 -69.51 -47.28 7.09
CA MET A 1 -69.48 -48.75 6.88
C MET A 1 -67.98 -49.14 6.93
N ARG A 2 -67.58 -49.88 7.95
CA ARG A 2 -66.34 -50.68 8.00
C ARG A 2 -66.58 -51.97 7.17
N PRO A 3 -65.58 -52.78 6.77
CA PRO A 3 -64.54 -53.35 7.59
C PRO A 3 -63.13 -53.40 6.91
N SER A 4 -62.02 -53.37 7.56
CA SER A 4 -61.26 -54.41 8.32
C SER A 4 -60.70 -55.54 7.45
N ASN A 5 -59.34 -55.67 7.40
CA ASN A 5 -58.66 -56.92 7.76
C ASN A 5 -57.13 -56.85 7.53
N SER A 6 -56.41 -57.12 8.59
CA SER A 6 -55.00 -57.59 8.62
C SER A 6 -55.05 -59.06 9.05
N PRO A 7 -53.90 -59.78 9.31
CA PRO A 7 -52.70 -60.17 8.60
C PRO A 7 -52.65 -61.72 8.39
N PRO A 8 -51.56 -62.45 8.19
CA PRO A 8 -50.66 -62.86 9.29
C PRO A 8 -49.18 -63.22 8.89
N PHE A 9 -48.37 -63.23 9.93
CA PHE A 9 -47.15 -63.88 10.31
C PHE A 9 -46.62 -65.14 9.60
N SER A 10 -45.26 -65.33 9.58
CA SER A 10 -44.51 -66.53 10.02
C SER A 10 -43.04 -66.41 9.62
N VAL A 11 -42.10 -66.30 10.50
CA VAL A 11 -41.35 -67.19 11.41
C VAL A 11 -40.22 -68.00 10.79
N ARG A 12 -38.98 -67.66 11.23
CA ARG A 12 -37.82 -68.51 11.59
C ARG A 12 -37.12 -69.36 10.53
N SER A 13 -35.75 -69.25 10.47
CA SER A 13 -34.87 -70.22 11.11
C SER A 13 -33.37 -69.93 10.92
N ARG A 14 -32.66 -70.13 11.97
CA ARG A 14 -31.21 -70.12 12.27
C ARG A 14 -30.43 -71.24 11.53
N ARG A 15 -29.11 -71.01 11.33
CA ARG A 15 -27.93 -71.79 11.79
C ARG A 15 -26.78 -71.63 10.79
N THR A 16 -25.70 -71.04 11.19
CA THR A 16 -24.44 -71.46 11.87
C THR A 16 -23.50 -72.37 11.06
N LYS A 17 -22.22 -71.99 11.11
CA LYS A 17 -20.94 -72.73 11.04
C LYS A 17 -20.33 -72.89 9.61
N THR A 18 -19.09 -72.84 9.34
CA THR A 18 -17.78 -72.75 10.00
C THR A 18 -16.72 -72.92 8.91
N LEU A 19 -15.63 -72.13 8.96
CA LEU A 19 -14.22 -72.41 8.68
C LEU A 19 -13.79 -73.26 7.46
N LEU A 20 -12.83 -72.75 6.63
CA LEU A 20 -11.43 -73.19 6.53
C LEU A 20 -10.76 -72.64 5.29
N ILE A 21 -9.64 -72.02 5.50
CA ILE A 21 -8.37 -71.80 4.85
C ILE A 21 -8.11 -72.51 3.51
N ALA A 22 -7.68 -71.78 2.48
CA ALA A 22 -6.62 -72.20 1.54
C ALA A 22 -5.96 -70.99 0.87
N LEU A 23 -4.65 -70.95 0.96
CA LEU A 23 -3.66 -70.05 0.43
C LEU A 23 -3.46 -70.34 -1.07
N ALA A 24 -3.53 -69.35 -1.97
CA ALA A 24 -2.85 -69.43 -3.25
C ALA A 24 -2.52 -68.03 -3.76
N ALA A 25 -1.26 -67.79 -3.98
CA ALA A 25 -0.68 -66.58 -4.55
C ALA A 25 -1.06 -66.39 -6.02
N MET A 26 -1.46 -65.17 -6.42
CA MET A 26 -1.28 -64.71 -7.80
C MET A 26 -1.09 -63.19 -7.80
N LEU A 27 0.01 -62.77 -8.39
CA LEU A 27 0.35 -61.39 -8.68
C LEU A 27 -0.79 -60.71 -9.46
N ALA A 28 -1.26 -59.59 -8.96
CA ALA A 28 -2.04 -58.63 -9.74
C ALA A 28 -1.49 -57.24 -9.49
N VAL A 29 -1.12 -56.58 -10.54
CA VAL A 29 -0.61 -55.24 -10.70
C VAL A 29 -1.60 -54.25 -10.02
N ILE A 30 -1.20 -53.66 -8.91
CA ILE A 30 -1.96 -52.56 -8.29
C ILE A 30 -1.53 -51.28 -8.99
N GLY A 31 -2.38 -50.80 -9.90
CA GLY A 31 -2.33 -49.44 -10.38
C GLY A 31 -2.64 -48.49 -9.21
N SER A 32 -1.63 -47.79 -8.72
CA SER A 32 -1.77 -46.78 -7.69
C SER A 32 -2.52 -45.57 -8.27
N PHE A 33 -3.81 -45.49 -8.00
CA PHE A 33 -4.53 -44.20 -8.08
C PHE A 33 -4.01 -43.32 -6.96
N ILE A 34 -3.09 -42.41 -7.32
CA ILE A 34 -2.72 -41.29 -6.44
C ILE A 34 -3.94 -40.36 -6.38
N VAL A 35 -4.72 -40.47 -5.34
CA VAL A 35 -5.66 -39.45 -4.94
C VAL A 35 -4.79 -38.31 -4.41
N PRO A 36 -4.80 -37.10 -5.01
CA PRO A 36 -4.09 -35.98 -4.43
C PRO A 36 -4.77 -35.68 -3.10
N ALA A 37 -4.04 -35.88 -2.01
CA ALA A 37 -4.42 -35.37 -0.72
C ALA A 37 -4.62 -33.84 -0.88
N LEU A 38 -5.83 -33.37 -0.71
CA LEU A 38 -6.12 -31.97 -0.52
C LEU A 38 -5.40 -31.53 0.76
N THR A 39 -4.17 -31.06 0.62
CA THR A 39 -3.46 -30.37 1.68
C THR A 39 -4.27 -29.14 2.03
N ALA A 40 -4.79 -29.12 3.25
CA ALA A 40 -5.36 -27.91 3.82
C ALA A 40 -4.35 -26.76 3.68
N PRO A 41 -4.74 -25.55 3.28
CA PRO A 41 -3.81 -24.45 3.14
C PRO A 41 -3.21 -24.15 4.52
N SER A 42 -1.87 -24.26 4.61
CA SER A 42 -1.11 -23.88 5.78
C SER A 42 -1.40 -22.39 6.08
N ALA A 43 -1.91 -22.14 7.26
CA ALA A 43 -2.17 -20.81 7.77
C ALA A 43 -0.88 -20.00 7.85
N ASN A 44 -0.80 -18.92 7.08
CA ASN A 44 -0.06 -17.66 7.29
C ASN A 44 0.02 -16.82 6.02
N ALA A 45 -1.02 -16.80 5.19
CA ALA A 45 -1.18 -15.73 4.21
C ALA A 45 -1.55 -14.46 4.99
N THR A 46 -0.82 -13.38 4.79
CA THR A 46 -1.18 -12.07 5.34
C THR A 46 -2.55 -11.70 4.82
N THR A 47 -3.53 -11.61 5.70
CA THR A 47 -4.89 -11.23 5.33
C THR A 47 -4.98 -9.71 5.12
N THR A 48 -5.82 -9.28 4.19
CA THR A 48 -6.11 -7.86 3.91
C THR A 48 -7.61 -7.61 3.92
N GLY A 49 -8.02 -6.37 4.18
CA GLY A 49 -9.38 -5.89 3.99
C GLY A 49 -9.48 -4.96 2.78
N ILE A 50 -10.71 -4.60 2.39
CA ILE A 50 -10.97 -3.58 1.37
C ILE A 50 -10.55 -2.21 1.92
N PHE A 51 -10.86 -1.94 3.18
CA PHE A 51 -10.56 -0.68 3.86
C PHE A 51 -9.47 -0.85 4.91
N ALA A 52 -8.86 0.27 5.30
CA ALA A 52 -7.92 0.26 6.42
C ALA A 52 -8.67 0.02 7.74
N ASP A 53 -8.09 -0.78 8.64
CA ASP A 53 -8.70 -1.14 9.95
C ASP A 53 -8.98 0.07 10.85
N ASN A 54 -8.32 1.20 10.60
CA ASN A 54 -8.52 2.45 11.33
C ASN A 54 -9.55 3.39 10.68
N LEU A 55 -10.18 3.00 9.57
CA LEU A 55 -11.22 3.79 8.92
C LEU A 55 -12.38 4.04 9.89
N LYS A 56 -12.79 5.30 10.03
CA LYS A 56 -13.92 5.72 10.86
C LYS A 56 -15.01 6.35 9.98
N PRO A 57 -16.29 6.16 10.32
CA PRO A 57 -17.39 6.80 9.61
C PRO A 57 -17.39 8.32 9.85
N ARG A 58 -17.80 9.09 8.84
CA ARG A 58 -18.05 10.53 9.01
C ARG A 58 -19.38 10.78 9.74
N ILE A 59 -20.39 9.92 9.52
CA ILE A 59 -21.67 9.95 10.23
C ILE A 59 -21.71 8.74 11.15
N ALA A 60 -21.61 8.97 12.46
CA ALA A 60 -21.54 7.93 13.48
C ALA A 60 -22.89 7.23 13.73
N ALA A 61 -24.01 7.85 13.32
CA ALA A 61 -25.36 7.28 13.41
C ALA A 61 -26.27 7.97 12.40
N ASP A 62 -26.67 7.24 11.36
CA ASP A 62 -27.71 7.69 10.44
C ASP A 62 -29.05 7.80 11.20
N PRO A 63 -29.87 8.84 10.94
CA PRO A 63 -31.19 9.00 11.57
C PRO A 63 -32.21 7.93 11.16
N ASP A 64 -31.97 7.21 10.08
CA ASP A 64 -32.85 6.13 9.60
C ASP A 64 -33.00 5.01 10.65
N ARG A 65 -34.23 4.56 10.89
CA ARG A 65 -34.57 3.50 11.85
C ARG A 65 -35.26 2.32 11.20
N VAL A 66 -35.34 2.33 9.87
CA VAL A 66 -35.97 1.24 9.09
C VAL A 66 -35.01 0.05 8.98
N PRO A 67 -35.51 -1.20 9.07
CA PRO A 67 -34.69 -2.38 8.82
C PRO A 67 -34.04 -2.34 7.44
N VAL A 68 -32.72 -2.51 7.37
CA VAL A 68 -31.95 -2.37 6.14
C VAL A 68 -30.79 -3.36 6.09
N GLU A 69 -30.55 -3.97 4.93
CA GLU A 69 -29.33 -4.70 4.59
C GLU A 69 -28.36 -3.72 3.95
N LEU A 70 -27.16 -3.61 4.50
CA LEU A 70 -26.10 -2.67 4.08
C LEU A 70 -24.89 -3.45 3.63
N GLY A 71 -24.25 -3.06 2.54
CA GLY A 71 -23.13 -3.82 2.01
C GLY A 71 -22.17 -3.04 1.14
N ILE A 72 -21.14 -3.77 0.72
CA ILE A 72 -20.12 -3.34 -0.23
C ILE A 72 -20.06 -4.31 -1.40
N ARG A 73 -20.12 -3.77 -2.63
CA ARG A 73 -19.89 -4.52 -3.87
C ARG A 73 -18.44 -4.39 -4.29
N PHE A 74 -17.73 -5.50 -4.45
CA PHE A 74 -16.32 -5.52 -4.75
C PHE A 74 -15.95 -6.63 -5.71
N ALA A 75 -14.79 -6.48 -6.36
CA ALA A 75 -14.18 -7.54 -7.15
C ALA A 75 -12.71 -7.67 -6.73
N PRO A 76 -12.26 -8.82 -6.20
CA PRO A 76 -10.86 -9.03 -5.90
C PRO A 76 -10.05 -9.06 -7.21
N ARG A 77 -8.88 -8.44 -7.21
CA ARG A 77 -7.99 -8.40 -8.38
C ARG A 77 -7.12 -9.66 -8.51
N SER A 78 -6.93 -10.38 -7.40
CA SER A 78 -6.25 -11.67 -7.35
C SER A 78 -7.21 -12.74 -6.82
N PRO A 79 -7.08 -14.02 -7.20
CA PRO A 79 -7.82 -15.08 -6.54
C PRO A 79 -7.38 -15.21 -5.08
N GLY A 80 -8.27 -15.64 -4.21
CA GLY A 80 -7.98 -15.80 -2.78
C GLY A 80 -9.20 -16.28 -2.01
N THR A 81 -9.14 -16.16 -0.69
CA THR A 81 -10.15 -16.72 0.20
C THR A 81 -10.62 -15.70 1.21
N VAL A 82 -11.93 -15.45 1.31
CA VAL A 82 -12.54 -14.71 2.42
C VAL A 82 -12.63 -15.63 3.62
N VAL A 83 -12.05 -15.20 4.73
CA VAL A 83 -12.03 -15.94 6.00
C VAL A 83 -12.94 -15.31 7.07
N ALA A 84 -13.27 -14.02 6.93
CA ALA A 84 -14.21 -13.32 7.79
C ALA A 84 -14.92 -12.19 7.05
N LEU A 85 -16.08 -11.77 7.54
CA LEU A 85 -16.77 -10.54 7.15
C LEU A 85 -16.56 -9.50 8.24
N GLN A 86 -16.50 -8.23 7.86
CA GLN A 86 -16.35 -7.14 8.81
C GLN A 86 -17.40 -6.06 8.59
N TYR A 87 -17.81 -5.41 9.67
CA TYR A 87 -18.60 -4.19 9.62
C TYR A 87 -18.26 -3.27 10.79
N TYR A 88 -18.47 -1.99 10.63
CA TYR A 88 -18.28 -1.04 11.70
C TYR A 88 -19.55 -0.94 12.55
N GLN A 89 -19.50 -1.37 13.81
CA GLN A 89 -20.58 -1.27 14.78
C GLN A 89 -20.70 0.16 15.27
N GLY A 90 -21.78 0.84 14.92
CA GLY A 90 -22.13 2.15 15.46
C GLY A 90 -22.87 2.06 16.80
N LYS A 91 -22.82 3.11 17.60
CA LYS A 91 -23.54 3.20 18.89
C LYS A 91 -25.06 2.97 18.74
N SER A 92 -25.64 3.41 17.63
CA SER A 92 -27.07 3.37 17.35
C SER A 92 -27.54 2.14 16.59
N ALA A 93 -26.63 1.38 15.96
CA ALA A 93 -26.95 0.16 15.20
C ALA A 93 -27.20 -1.02 16.16
N LYS A 94 -28.41 -1.11 16.69
CA LYS A 94 -28.79 -2.13 17.67
C LYS A 94 -29.35 -3.39 17.00
N GLY A 95 -28.98 -4.57 17.55
CA GLY A 95 -29.54 -5.85 17.14
C GLY A 95 -28.96 -6.41 15.84
N VAL A 96 -27.79 -5.96 15.39
CA VAL A 96 -27.05 -6.57 14.27
C VAL A 96 -26.59 -7.95 14.67
N THR A 97 -27.06 -8.98 13.96
CA THR A 97 -26.80 -10.40 14.30
C THR A 97 -26.44 -11.24 13.07
N THR A 98 -26.47 -10.69 11.86
CA THR A 98 -26.20 -11.45 10.64
C THR A 98 -25.28 -10.68 9.70
N ALA A 99 -24.33 -11.39 9.08
CA ALA A 99 -23.51 -10.94 7.97
C ALA A 99 -23.54 -11.99 6.86
N THR A 100 -23.50 -11.56 5.60
CA THR A 100 -23.66 -12.45 4.46
C THR A 100 -22.68 -12.08 3.35
N LEU A 101 -22.04 -13.11 2.76
CA LEU A 101 -21.26 -12.99 1.53
C LEU A 101 -22.10 -13.54 0.36
N TRP A 102 -22.19 -12.78 -0.71
CA TRP A 102 -22.97 -13.09 -1.90
C TRP A 102 -22.08 -13.15 -3.12
N SER A 103 -22.42 -14.00 -4.08
CA SER A 103 -21.95 -13.86 -5.46
C SER A 103 -22.62 -12.65 -6.13
N GLY A 104 -22.03 -12.15 -7.22
CA GLY A 104 -22.55 -10.99 -7.94
C GLY A 104 -23.99 -11.14 -8.48
N ASN A 105 -24.47 -12.38 -8.63
CA ASN A 105 -25.84 -12.71 -9.07
C ASN A 105 -26.81 -13.01 -7.91
N GLY A 106 -26.42 -12.74 -6.67
CA GLY A 106 -27.29 -12.83 -5.49
C GLY A 106 -27.37 -14.20 -4.80
N LYS A 107 -26.55 -15.18 -5.21
CA LYS A 107 -26.46 -16.45 -4.48
C LYS A 107 -25.69 -16.25 -3.17
N VAL A 108 -26.21 -16.75 -2.06
CA VAL A 108 -25.50 -16.78 -0.77
C VAL A 108 -24.31 -17.74 -0.87
N LEU A 109 -23.11 -17.24 -0.60
CA LEU A 109 -21.88 -18.04 -0.53
C LEU A 109 -21.54 -18.42 0.92
N ALA A 110 -21.75 -17.48 1.86
CA ALA A 110 -21.65 -17.71 3.29
C ALA A 110 -22.61 -16.79 4.04
N ARG A 111 -23.12 -17.24 5.18
CA ARG A 111 -23.92 -16.43 6.10
C ARG A 111 -23.61 -16.84 7.52
N GLU A 112 -23.27 -15.84 8.33
CA GLU A 112 -22.96 -16.03 9.73
C GLU A 112 -24.00 -15.34 10.62
N THR A 113 -24.33 -16.00 11.72
CA THR A 113 -25.19 -15.46 12.78
C THR A 113 -24.36 -15.32 14.05
N PHE A 114 -24.44 -14.16 14.69
CA PHE A 114 -23.60 -13.84 15.84
C PHE A 114 -24.37 -13.05 16.90
N ARG A 115 -23.82 -12.98 18.11
CA ARG A 115 -24.41 -12.16 19.18
C ARG A 115 -24.28 -10.67 18.87
N PRO A 116 -25.35 -9.86 19.12
CA PRO A 116 -25.26 -8.41 18.94
C PRO A 116 -24.21 -7.80 19.88
N SER A 117 -23.66 -6.64 19.52
CA SER A 117 -22.69 -5.92 20.32
C SER A 117 -23.10 -4.46 20.46
N THR A 118 -22.71 -3.86 21.58
CA THR A 118 -22.79 -2.42 21.80
C THR A 118 -21.43 -1.72 21.71
N LYS A 119 -20.35 -2.51 21.58
CA LYS A 119 -18.99 -1.95 21.43
C LYS A 119 -18.84 -1.30 20.06
N VAL A 120 -18.55 -0.01 20.06
CA VAL A 120 -18.33 0.79 18.83
C VAL A 120 -16.98 0.43 18.20
N GLY A 121 -16.95 0.30 16.88
CA GLY A 121 -15.74 -0.01 16.11
C GLY A 121 -15.91 -1.18 15.15
N TRP A 122 -14.85 -1.51 14.45
CA TRP A 122 -14.81 -2.65 13.54
C TRP A 122 -15.06 -3.96 14.27
N ARG A 123 -15.92 -4.78 13.69
CA ARG A 123 -16.20 -6.15 14.16
C ARG A 123 -15.87 -7.13 13.05
N SER A 124 -15.03 -8.09 13.36
CA SER A 124 -14.74 -9.22 12.48
C SER A 124 -15.59 -10.43 12.86
N ILE A 125 -16.23 -11.03 11.89
CA ILE A 125 -17.11 -12.18 12.00
C ILE A 125 -16.50 -13.32 11.18
N PRO A 126 -15.78 -14.25 11.82
CA PRO A 126 -15.18 -15.39 11.12
C PRO A 126 -16.23 -16.21 10.38
N LEU A 127 -15.91 -16.63 9.15
CA LEU A 127 -16.75 -17.56 8.40
C LEU A 127 -16.56 -18.99 8.93
N SER A 128 -17.65 -19.69 9.12
CA SER A 128 -17.65 -21.12 9.48
C SER A 128 -16.93 -21.99 8.44
N LYS A 129 -16.98 -21.58 7.19
CA LYS A 129 -16.20 -22.13 6.06
C LYS A 129 -15.64 -21.00 5.22
N PRO A 130 -14.30 -20.92 5.06
CA PRO A 130 -13.69 -19.96 4.16
C PRO A 130 -14.20 -20.11 2.72
N VAL A 131 -14.38 -18.99 2.01
CA VAL A 131 -14.95 -18.94 0.67
C VAL A 131 -13.90 -18.49 -0.33
N ALA A 132 -13.56 -19.35 -1.28
CA ALA A 132 -12.65 -19.00 -2.38
C ALA A 132 -13.35 -18.06 -3.37
N LEU A 133 -12.68 -16.96 -3.70
CA LEU A 133 -13.12 -15.98 -4.69
C LEU A 133 -12.22 -16.00 -5.92
N LYS A 134 -12.81 -15.72 -7.07
CA LYS A 134 -12.07 -15.61 -8.35
C LYS A 134 -11.76 -14.16 -8.64
N SER A 135 -10.58 -13.90 -9.17
CA SER A 135 -10.15 -12.58 -9.65
C SER A 135 -11.16 -12.00 -10.65
N GLY A 136 -11.42 -10.70 -10.54
CA GLY A 136 -12.29 -9.94 -11.44
C GLY A 136 -13.78 -10.24 -11.34
N GLN A 137 -14.20 -11.24 -10.58
CA GLN A 137 -15.62 -11.52 -10.35
C GLN A 137 -16.20 -10.63 -9.26
N THR A 138 -17.42 -10.16 -9.47
CA THR A 138 -18.12 -9.31 -8.51
C THR A 138 -18.74 -10.13 -7.38
N TYR A 139 -18.58 -9.64 -6.15
CA TYR A 139 -19.18 -10.16 -4.92
C TYR A 139 -19.79 -9.02 -4.11
N VAL A 140 -20.61 -9.38 -3.12
CA VAL A 140 -21.17 -8.42 -2.15
C VAL A 140 -20.99 -8.99 -0.75
N ALA A 141 -20.40 -8.20 0.15
CA ALA A 141 -20.43 -8.46 1.59
C ALA A 141 -21.48 -7.55 2.22
N SER A 142 -22.28 -8.05 3.17
CA SER A 142 -23.34 -7.27 3.82
C SER A 142 -23.58 -7.66 5.26
N TYR A 143 -24.22 -6.74 6.02
CA TYR A 143 -24.82 -7.03 7.31
C TYR A 143 -26.24 -6.45 7.38
N HIS A 144 -27.07 -7.02 8.24
CA HIS A 144 -28.42 -6.55 8.45
C HIS A 144 -28.54 -5.68 9.69
N ALA A 145 -28.98 -4.44 9.53
CA ALA A 145 -29.30 -3.51 10.59
C ALA A 145 -30.82 -3.48 10.84
N PRO A 146 -31.36 -4.29 11.77
CA PRO A 146 -32.80 -4.49 11.92
C PRO A 146 -33.55 -3.27 12.48
N ARG A 147 -32.81 -2.30 13.00
CA ARG A 147 -33.36 -1.05 13.59
C ARG A 147 -32.68 0.20 12.99
N GLY A 148 -32.06 0.09 11.81
CA GLY A 148 -31.29 1.18 11.23
C GLY A 148 -30.21 1.71 12.19
N GLY A 149 -29.98 3.02 12.21
CA GLY A 149 -29.01 3.69 13.09
C GLY A 149 -27.55 3.32 12.77
N TYR A 150 -27.33 2.92 11.54
CA TYR A 150 -26.03 2.49 11.03
C TYR A 150 -25.05 3.67 10.89
N VAL A 151 -23.80 3.34 10.65
CA VAL A 151 -22.76 4.33 10.32
C VAL A 151 -22.64 4.50 8.83
N VAL A 152 -22.24 5.69 8.36
CA VAL A 152 -22.06 5.93 6.93
C VAL A 152 -21.05 7.06 6.67
N THR A 153 -20.34 6.95 5.55
CA THR A 153 -19.61 8.07 4.93
C THR A 153 -20.23 8.31 3.55
N GLU A 154 -21.04 9.34 3.43
CA GLU A 154 -21.67 9.68 2.15
C GLU A 154 -20.62 10.10 1.12
N ARG A 155 -20.87 9.77 -0.16
CA ARG A 155 -20.06 10.14 -1.34
C ARG A 155 -18.63 9.57 -1.35
N ASP A 156 -18.30 8.68 -0.44
CA ASP A 156 -16.98 8.07 -0.32
C ASP A 156 -16.65 7.13 -1.49
N LEU A 157 -17.67 6.48 -2.03
CA LEU A 157 -17.59 5.52 -3.14
C LEU A 157 -18.34 6.02 -4.40
N LYS A 158 -18.36 7.34 -4.64
CA LYS A 158 -19.04 7.93 -5.80
C LYS A 158 -18.34 7.64 -7.13
N SER A 159 -17.05 7.33 -7.10
CA SER A 159 -16.21 7.05 -8.26
C SER A 159 -15.69 5.61 -8.22
N HIS A 160 -15.25 5.10 -9.37
CA HIS A 160 -14.49 3.85 -9.41
C HIS A 160 -13.17 4.03 -8.67
N THR A 161 -12.81 3.07 -7.84
CA THR A 161 -11.53 3.04 -7.15
C THR A 161 -10.99 1.62 -7.06
N VAL A 162 -9.67 1.49 -6.90
CA VAL A 162 -9.00 0.25 -6.53
C VAL A 162 -8.35 0.47 -5.18
N GLN A 163 -8.65 -0.40 -4.22
CA GLN A 163 -8.16 -0.27 -2.86
C GLN A 163 -7.83 -1.65 -2.29
N ASN A 164 -6.61 -1.81 -1.77
CA ASN A 164 -6.10 -3.03 -1.15
C ASN A 164 -6.34 -4.32 -1.97
N GLY A 165 -6.15 -4.24 -3.29
CA GLY A 165 -6.37 -5.40 -4.17
C GLY A 165 -7.82 -5.66 -4.56
N PHE A 166 -8.73 -4.73 -4.30
CA PHE A 166 -10.15 -4.82 -4.68
C PHE A 166 -10.55 -3.68 -5.61
N ALA A 167 -11.25 -4.01 -6.69
CA ALA A 167 -11.88 -3.04 -7.56
C ALA A 167 -13.29 -2.72 -7.04
N LEU A 168 -13.55 -1.44 -6.81
CA LEU A 168 -14.84 -0.91 -6.37
C LEU A 168 -15.40 -0.01 -7.48
N LYS A 169 -16.52 -0.39 -8.07
CA LYS A 169 -17.20 0.46 -9.06
C LYS A 169 -17.85 1.65 -8.38
N ALA A 170 -18.11 2.70 -9.13
CA ALA A 170 -18.92 3.83 -8.65
C ALA A 170 -20.23 3.31 -8.03
N GLY A 171 -20.57 3.78 -6.83
CA GLY A 171 -21.72 3.31 -6.09
C GLY A 171 -21.56 1.90 -5.49
N ALA A 172 -20.33 1.49 -5.17
CA ALA A 172 -20.03 0.18 -4.58
C ALA A 172 -20.72 -0.06 -3.23
N GLY A 173 -20.96 0.99 -2.44
CA GLY A 173 -21.79 0.89 -1.25
C GLY A 173 -23.26 0.67 -1.63
N VAL A 174 -23.82 -0.43 -1.14
CA VAL A 174 -25.17 -0.89 -1.53
C VAL A 174 -26.05 -1.11 -0.32
N TYR A 175 -27.33 -0.88 -0.52
CA TYR A 175 -28.35 -1.08 0.51
C TYR A 175 -29.63 -1.71 -0.03
N ARG A 176 -30.45 -2.24 0.88
CA ARG A 176 -31.79 -2.72 0.61
C ARG A 176 -32.64 -2.69 1.86
N TYR A 177 -33.74 -1.96 1.81
CA TYR A 177 -34.72 -1.94 2.90
C TYR A 177 -35.47 -3.26 3.04
N GLY A 178 -35.89 -3.58 4.25
CA GLY A 178 -36.71 -4.73 4.61
C GLY A 178 -35.95 -5.80 5.41
N LYS A 179 -36.55 -6.98 5.48
CA LYS A 179 -36.00 -8.12 6.24
C LYS A 179 -34.69 -8.62 5.63
N SER A 180 -33.82 -9.17 6.49
CA SER A 180 -32.59 -9.87 6.09
C SER A 180 -32.87 -10.99 5.07
N GLY A 181 -31.87 -11.35 4.28
CA GLY A 181 -31.91 -12.53 3.42
C GLY A 181 -32.05 -12.26 1.93
N LYS A 182 -31.98 -11.01 1.50
CA LYS A 182 -31.88 -10.62 0.09
C LYS A 182 -30.69 -9.70 -0.12
N MET A 183 -29.91 -9.94 -1.17
CA MET A 183 -28.71 -9.16 -1.51
C MET A 183 -29.07 -7.68 -1.69
N PRO A 184 -28.33 -6.74 -1.07
CA PRO A 184 -28.47 -5.33 -1.33
C PRO A 184 -27.94 -4.99 -2.72
N ALA A 185 -28.64 -4.12 -3.45
CA ALA A 185 -28.28 -3.77 -4.83
C ALA A 185 -28.41 -2.28 -5.15
N ALA A 186 -29.25 -1.53 -4.42
CA ALA A 186 -29.42 -0.09 -4.62
C ALA A 186 -28.21 0.66 -4.02
N SER A 187 -27.83 1.78 -4.62
CA SER A 187 -26.78 2.68 -4.10
C SER A 187 -27.37 4.07 -3.86
N TYR A 188 -26.92 4.74 -2.80
CA TYR A 188 -27.31 6.10 -2.47
C TYR A 188 -26.09 6.99 -2.42
N ARG A 189 -25.99 7.95 -3.33
CA ARG A 189 -24.92 8.96 -3.41
C ARG A 189 -23.50 8.39 -3.39
N GLY A 190 -23.29 7.12 -3.71
CA GLY A 190 -21.97 6.49 -3.57
C GLY A 190 -21.50 6.42 -2.11
N SER A 191 -22.40 6.17 -1.17
CA SER A 191 -22.09 6.07 0.26
C SER A 191 -21.30 4.81 0.58
N ASN A 192 -20.41 4.90 1.58
CA ASN A 192 -19.72 3.77 2.20
C ASN A 192 -20.39 3.46 3.54
N TYR A 193 -20.93 2.24 3.68
CA TYR A 193 -21.58 1.76 4.90
C TYR A 193 -20.65 1.01 5.83
N LEU A 194 -19.34 1.10 5.59
CA LEU A 194 -18.26 0.50 6.37
C LEU A 194 -18.48 -1.02 6.59
N VAL A 195 -18.61 -1.72 5.47
CA VAL A 195 -18.63 -3.18 5.39
C VAL A 195 -17.36 -3.64 4.70
N ASP A 196 -16.74 -4.71 5.19
CA ASP A 196 -15.46 -5.19 4.69
C ASP A 196 -15.36 -6.72 4.74
N VAL A 197 -14.24 -7.25 4.28
CA VAL A 197 -13.88 -8.66 4.32
C VAL A 197 -12.48 -8.84 4.88
N VAL A 198 -12.22 -9.98 5.51
CA VAL A 198 -10.83 -10.43 5.77
C VAL A 198 -10.49 -11.44 4.67
N TYR A 199 -9.53 -11.08 3.83
CA TYR A 199 -9.19 -11.79 2.61
C TYR A 199 -7.74 -12.26 2.60
N ALA A 200 -7.54 -13.52 2.28
CA ALA A 200 -6.23 -14.15 2.09
C ALA A 200 -5.99 -14.37 0.58
N PRO A 201 -5.16 -13.56 -0.10
CA PRO A 201 -4.83 -13.77 -1.50
C PRO A 201 -4.13 -15.11 -1.70
N SER A 202 -4.47 -15.84 -2.78
CA SER A 202 -3.75 -17.05 -3.18
C SER A 202 -2.44 -16.64 -3.85
N GLY A 203 -1.30 -17.19 -3.38
CA GLY A 203 0.01 -16.93 -4.01
C GLY A 203 0.91 -15.95 -3.27
N ALA A 204 0.57 -15.52 -2.05
CA ALA A 204 1.54 -14.85 -1.19
C ALA A 204 2.67 -15.81 -0.81
N VAL A 205 3.83 -15.69 -1.44
CA VAL A 205 5.02 -16.49 -1.17
C VAL A 205 5.55 -16.11 0.21
N LYS A 206 5.72 -17.11 1.06
CA LYS A 206 6.32 -17.03 2.40
C LYS A 206 7.78 -16.56 2.27
N PRO A 207 8.24 -15.56 3.05
CA PRO A 207 9.67 -15.39 3.27
C PRO A 207 10.23 -16.60 4.02
N GLY A 208 11.42 -17.06 3.58
CA GLY A 208 12.11 -18.28 3.94
C GLY A 208 12.00 -18.76 5.37
N ASP A 209 11.84 -20.05 5.45
CA ASP A 209 11.83 -20.88 6.64
C ASP A 209 13.14 -20.77 7.44
N THR A 210 13.08 -20.29 8.66
CA THR A 210 13.99 -20.70 9.73
C THR A 210 13.28 -20.65 11.08
N THR A 211 13.15 -21.87 11.63
CA THR A 211 12.93 -22.19 13.07
C THR A 211 11.55 -21.92 13.70
N LYS A 212 10.94 -23.04 14.02
CA LYS A 212 9.79 -23.26 14.88
C LYS A 212 9.87 -22.48 16.19
N PRO A 213 8.86 -21.67 16.54
CA PRO A 213 8.66 -21.26 17.93
C PRO A 213 7.78 -22.29 18.64
N THR A 214 8.32 -22.87 19.70
CA THR A 214 7.55 -23.58 20.74
C THR A 214 6.68 -22.59 21.50
N THR A 215 5.41 -22.92 21.62
CA THR A 215 4.41 -22.23 22.46
C THR A 215 4.88 -22.20 23.93
N PRO A 216 4.85 -21.03 24.60
CA PRO A 216 4.97 -20.98 26.05
C PRO A 216 3.61 -21.30 26.70
N PRO A 217 3.61 -21.99 27.84
CA PRO A 217 2.38 -22.25 28.59
C PRO A 217 1.87 -20.98 29.29
N VAL A 218 0.54 -20.83 29.29
CA VAL A 218 -0.19 -19.79 30.00
C VAL A 218 0.00 -20.01 31.50
N THR A 219 0.68 -19.08 32.17
CA THR A 219 0.68 -18.95 33.62
C THR A 219 -0.01 -17.64 34.01
N THR A 220 -1.04 -17.78 34.84
CA THR A 220 -1.75 -16.69 35.51
C THR A 220 -0.82 -15.92 36.45
N PRO A 221 -0.89 -14.55 36.51
CA PRO A 221 -0.08 -13.80 37.46
C PRO A 221 -0.64 -13.85 38.89
N PRO A 222 0.22 -13.99 39.90
CA PRO A 222 -0.21 -13.71 41.26
C PRO A 222 -0.13 -12.21 41.58
N THR A 223 -1.16 -11.73 42.23
CA THR A 223 -1.31 -10.40 42.81
C THR A 223 -0.35 -10.24 43.98
N THR A 224 0.57 -9.27 43.93
CA THR A 224 1.22 -8.78 45.17
C THR A 224 1.40 -7.25 45.08
N GLN A 225 1.11 -6.65 46.21
CA GLN A 225 1.03 -5.24 46.59
C GLN A 225 2.43 -4.57 46.66
N PRO A 226 2.54 -3.26 46.48
CA PRO A 226 3.83 -2.58 46.41
C PRO A 226 4.44 -2.34 47.79
N THR A 227 5.72 -2.61 47.93
CA THR A 227 6.57 -2.15 49.04
C THR A 227 7.58 -1.12 48.55
N THR A 228 7.73 -0.04 49.31
CA THR A 228 8.56 1.14 49.13
C THR A 228 10.05 0.84 48.99
N PRO A 229 10.81 1.67 48.20
CA PRO A 229 12.24 1.51 48.05
C PRO A 229 13.06 2.12 49.20
N PRO A 230 14.22 1.58 49.56
CA PRO A 230 15.17 2.27 50.40
C PRO A 230 16.15 3.13 49.62
N THR A 231 16.36 4.32 50.13
CA THR A 231 17.32 5.35 49.69
C THR A 231 18.74 4.91 50.07
N THR A 232 19.69 4.91 49.14
CA THR A 232 21.12 4.94 49.49
C THR A 232 21.88 5.92 48.60
N GLN A 233 22.71 6.66 49.21
CA GLN A 233 23.52 7.83 48.85
C GLN A 233 24.76 7.43 48.01
N PRO A 234 25.29 8.31 47.15
CA PRO A 234 26.41 7.97 46.25
C PRO A 234 27.77 8.03 46.95
N THR A 235 28.63 7.06 46.64
CA THR A 235 30.06 7.10 46.99
C THR A 235 30.88 7.43 45.74
N THR A 236 31.88 8.32 45.95
CA THR A 236 32.83 8.88 44.99
C THR A 236 33.81 7.84 44.40
N PRO A 237 34.27 8.03 43.13
CA PRO A 237 35.26 7.15 42.50
C PRO A 237 36.70 7.50 42.90
N PRO A 238 37.62 6.54 42.91
CA PRO A 238 39.05 6.82 43.08
C PRO A 238 39.72 7.11 41.73
N THR A 239 40.58 8.12 41.76
CA THR A 239 41.48 8.59 40.72
C THR A 239 42.66 7.61 40.57
N THR A 240 42.99 7.16 39.36
CA THR A 240 44.28 6.58 39.04
C THR A 240 44.87 7.17 37.76
N LYS A 241 46.17 7.43 37.84
CA LYS A 241 47.12 8.15 36.97
C LYS A 241 47.48 7.34 35.72
N PRO A 242 47.83 7.97 34.59
CA PRO A 242 48.13 7.29 33.33
C PRO A 242 49.53 6.68 33.30
N THR A 243 49.64 5.47 32.76
CA THR A 243 50.88 4.84 32.33
C THR A 243 51.00 4.82 30.81
N THR A 244 52.18 5.10 30.31
CA THR A 244 52.63 5.23 28.92
C THR A 244 52.39 3.98 28.07
N PRO A 245 52.10 4.13 26.74
CA PRO A 245 51.85 3.02 25.84
C PRO A 245 53.10 2.32 25.33
N PRO A 246 53.03 1.03 24.99
CA PRO A 246 54.12 0.34 24.28
C PRO A 246 54.07 0.59 22.78
N VAL A 247 55.26 0.63 22.19
CA VAL A 247 55.57 0.81 20.77
C VAL A 247 54.92 -0.29 19.93
N THR A 248 54.17 0.09 18.88
CA THR A 248 53.61 -0.84 17.91
C THR A 248 54.46 -0.86 16.63
N THR A 249 54.74 -2.07 16.17
CA THR A 249 55.33 -2.41 14.87
C THR A 249 54.38 -2.02 13.71
N PRO A 250 54.90 -1.64 12.53
CA PRO A 250 54.06 -1.17 11.42
C PRO A 250 53.24 -2.30 10.79
N LYS A 251 51.92 -2.07 10.63
CA LYS A 251 50.99 -2.88 9.86
C LYS A 251 51.18 -2.61 8.35
N PRO A 252 51.07 -3.65 7.47
CA PRO A 252 51.16 -3.46 6.02
C PRO A 252 50.10 -2.51 5.48
N PRO A 253 50.34 -1.82 4.36
CA PRO A 253 49.39 -0.85 3.81
C PRO A 253 48.11 -1.55 3.34
N VAL A 254 46.96 -1.09 3.86
CA VAL A 254 45.66 -1.43 3.37
C VAL A 254 45.46 -0.63 2.07
N THR A 255 45.34 -1.34 0.95
CA THR A 255 44.90 -0.75 -0.30
C THR A 255 43.47 -0.24 -0.12
N GLN A 256 43.32 1.07 -0.12
CA GLN A 256 42.03 1.76 -0.16
C GLN A 256 41.33 1.41 -1.48
N PRO A 257 40.06 1.04 -1.46
CA PRO A 257 39.32 0.92 -2.72
C PRO A 257 39.28 2.28 -3.41
N THR A 258 39.85 2.35 -4.60
CA THR A 258 39.74 3.52 -5.46
C THR A 258 38.26 3.71 -5.81
N THR A 259 37.65 4.76 -5.30
CA THR A 259 36.40 5.31 -5.79
C THR A 259 36.53 5.50 -7.31
N PRO A 260 35.56 5.04 -8.12
CA PRO A 260 35.52 5.39 -9.53
C PRO A 260 35.57 6.92 -9.68
N PRO A 261 36.25 7.46 -10.71
CA PRO A 261 36.29 8.89 -10.91
C PRO A 261 34.86 9.41 -11.01
N VAL A 262 34.51 10.37 -10.14
CA VAL A 262 33.30 11.17 -10.26
C VAL A 262 33.48 11.93 -11.58
N THR A 263 32.89 11.42 -12.65
CA THR A 263 32.69 12.20 -13.86
C THR A 263 31.68 13.27 -13.47
N THR A 264 32.13 14.50 -13.28
CA THR A 264 31.27 15.67 -13.25
C THR A 264 30.39 15.60 -14.49
N PRO A 265 29.04 15.62 -14.35
CA PRO A 265 28.17 15.76 -15.51
C PRO A 265 28.61 17.01 -16.29
N PRO A 266 28.62 17.00 -17.63
CA PRO A 266 28.85 18.21 -18.38
C PRO A 266 27.87 19.27 -17.89
N SER A 267 28.37 20.50 -17.68
CA SER A 267 27.54 21.64 -17.31
C SER A 267 26.57 21.88 -18.48
N ASP A 268 25.32 21.40 -18.32
CA ASP A 268 24.28 21.60 -19.35
C ASP A 268 23.88 23.08 -19.35
N PRO A 269 24.08 23.83 -20.42
CA PRO A 269 23.79 25.25 -20.44
C PRO A 269 22.31 25.57 -20.28
N ASN A 270 21.42 24.57 -20.40
CA ASN A 270 19.98 24.72 -20.28
C ASN A 270 19.40 24.21 -18.95
N GLY A 271 20.25 23.72 -18.05
CA GLY A 271 19.86 23.30 -16.71
C GLY A 271 19.61 24.48 -15.75
N ILE A 272 18.98 24.20 -14.61
CA ILE A 272 18.80 25.16 -13.53
C ILE A 272 20.10 25.23 -12.74
N ILE A 273 20.79 26.37 -12.75
CA ILE A 273 22.08 26.53 -12.07
C ILE A 273 21.87 27.10 -10.67
N VAL A 274 22.25 26.33 -9.65
CA VAL A 274 22.24 26.74 -8.24
C VAL A 274 23.56 26.31 -7.59
N LEU A 275 24.22 27.23 -6.90
CA LEU A 275 25.55 27.00 -6.26
C LEU A 275 26.60 26.43 -7.24
N GLY A 276 26.57 26.81 -8.51
CA GLY A 276 27.47 26.32 -9.54
C GLY A 276 27.21 24.86 -9.97
N ARG A 277 26.12 24.25 -9.52
CA ARG A 277 25.67 22.91 -9.91
C ARG A 277 24.51 23.04 -10.91
N SER A 278 24.51 22.21 -11.94
CA SER A 278 23.38 22.12 -12.89
C SER A 278 22.36 21.11 -12.39
N PHE A 279 21.08 21.44 -12.47
CA PHE A 279 19.96 20.55 -12.14
C PHE A 279 19.02 20.43 -13.34
N PRO A 280 18.26 19.34 -13.47
CA PRO A 280 17.32 19.11 -14.55
C PRO A 280 16.27 20.23 -14.72
N SER A 281 15.92 20.51 -15.98
CA SER A 281 14.85 21.44 -16.37
C SER A 281 14.05 20.83 -17.52
N ALA A 282 12.99 21.49 -17.97
CA ALA A 282 12.24 21.09 -19.19
C ALA A 282 13.12 21.06 -20.46
N ALA A 283 14.24 21.80 -20.48
CA ALA A 283 15.17 21.79 -21.62
C ALA A 283 16.12 20.57 -21.60
N THR A 284 16.29 19.92 -20.46
CA THR A 284 17.26 18.81 -20.26
C THR A 284 16.59 17.48 -19.98
N THR A 285 15.26 17.44 -19.91
CA THR A 285 14.44 16.25 -19.67
C THR A 285 13.37 16.10 -20.76
N GLY A 286 12.65 15.02 -20.72
CA GLY A 286 11.61 14.76 -21.70
C GLY A 286 12.13 14.24 -23.03
N VAL A 287 11.32 14.35 -24.05
CA VAL A 287 11.68 13.89 -25.40
C VAL A 287 12.67 14.87 -26.03
N PRO A 288 13.84 14.39 -26.50
CA PRO A 288 14.83 15.29 -27.12
C PRO A 288 14.28 16.07 -28.29
N ALA A 289 14.66 17.36 -28.37
CA ALA A 289 14.26 18.24 -29.48
C ALA A 289 14.58 17.63 -30.86
N GLY A 290 13.67 17.77 -31.82
CA GLY A 290 13.81 17.19 -33.14
C GLY A 290 13.44 15.71 -33.28
N THR A 291 13.03 15.06 -32.21
CA THR A 291 12.54 13.66 -32.25
C THR A 291 11.20 13.58 -32.99
N THR A 292 11.14 12.81 -34.08
CA THR A 292 9.88 12.53 -34.77
C THR A 292 9.14 11.40 -34.04
N LEU A 293 7.96 11.72 -33.55
CA LEU A 293 7.08 10.77 -32.83
C LEU A 293 6.00 10.20 -33.77
N SER A 294 5.55 8.99 -33.48
CA SER A 294 4.39 8.36 -34.15
C SER A 294 3.40 7.81 -33.14
N PRO A 295 2.11 7.69 -33.49
CA PRO A 295 1.11 7.10 -32.57
C PRO A 295 1.50 5.69 -32.12
N TYR A 296 1.23 5.39 -30.85
CA TYR A 296 1.33 4.04 -30.31
C TYR A 296 0.03 3.27 -30.60
N THR A 297 0.17 2.09 -31.20
CA THR A 297 -0.97 1.23 -31.55
C THR A 297 -0.98 -0.09 -30.81
N GLY A 298 -0.06 -0.26 -29.86
CA GLY A 298 0.03 -1.45 -29.03
C GLY A 298 -0.95 -1.45 -27.83
N PRO A 299 -0.96 -2.52 -27.04
CA PRO A 299 -1.84 -2.63 -25.87
C PRO A 299 -1.40 -1.70 -24.73
N CYS A 300 -2.36 -1.07 -24.05
CA CYS A 300 -2.08 -0.25 -22.86
C CYS A 300 -1.80 -1.11 -21.61
N THR A 301 -2.23 -2.37 -21.59
CA THR A 301 -1.82 -3.35 -20.56
C THR A 301 -0.71 -4.22 -21.11
N ILE A 302 0.49 -4.03 -20.58
CA ILE A 302 1.69 -4.74 -21.04
C ILE A 302 1.81 -6.07 -20.28
N GLN A 303 1.62 -7.18 -20.99
CA GLN A 303 1.69 -8.54 -20.44
C GLN A 303 2.88 -9.36 -20.99
N THR A 304 3.57 -8.83 -21.98
CA THR A 304 4.74 -9.46 -22.60
C THR A 304 6.02 -8.86 -22.05
N ASN A 305 6.95 -9.69 -21.60
CA ASN A 305 8.26 -9.26 -21.12
C ASN A 305 9.13 -8.68 -22.24
N ASN A 306 10.05 -7.80 -21.86
CA ASN A 306 11.07 -7.23 -22.75
C ASN A 306 10.49 -6.41 -23.93
N VAL A 307 9.29 -5.86 -23.78
CA VAL A 307 8.72 -4.95 -24.78
C VAL A 307 9.55 -3.67 -24.82
N VAL A 308 9.80 -3.17 -26.01
CA VAL A 308 10.47 -1.87 -26.25
C VAL A 308 9.50 -0.96 -26.99
N ILE A 309 9.31 0.25 -26.44
CA ILE A 309 8.51 1.32 -27.02
C ILE A 309 9.44 2.51 -27.20
N ASP A 310 9.64 2.93 -28.44
CA ASP A 310 10.52 4.05 -28.78
C ASP A 310 9.84 5.01 -29.73
N LYS A 311 10.01 6.31 -29.48
CA LYS A 311 9.49 7.43 -30.32
C LYS A 311 7.98 7.35 -30.55
N LYS A 312 7.21 7.16 -29.47
CA LYS A 312 5.75 7.03 -29.54
C LYS A 312 5.02 8.12 -28.77
N ILE A 313 3.81 8.44 -29.26
CA ILE A 313 2.77 9.14 -28.52
C ILE A 313 1.78 8.07 -28.06
N ILE A 314 1.59 7.96 -26.75
CA ILE A 314 0.79 6.92 -26.10
C ILE A 314 -0.40 7.62 -25.43
N ASP A 315 -1.59 7.50 -26.02
CA ASP A 315 -2.81 8.17 -25.57
C ASP A 315 -3.66 7.24 -24.68
N CYS A 316 -3.04 6.60 -23.71
CA CYS A 316 -3.75 5.76 -22.74
C CYS A 316 -2.94 5.54 -21.46
N ASP A 317 -3.64 5.13 -20.41
CA ASP A 317 -3.06 4.71 -19.16
C ASP A 317 -2.35 3.36 -19.30
N MET A 318 -1.03 3.33 -19.08
CA MET A 318 -0.23 2.13 -19.23
C MET A 318 -0.16 1.33 -17.94
N ARG A 319 -0.63 0.09 -17.98
CA ARG A 319 -0.53 -0.86 -16.89
C ARG A 319 0.54 -1.91 -17.18
N VAL A 320 1.60 -1.96 -16.38
CA VAL A 320 2.73 -2.85 -16.60
C VAL A 320 2.62 -4.08 -15.70
N LEU A 321 2.28 -5.22 -16.29
CA LEU A 321 2.22 -6.53 -15.63
C LEU A 321 3.44 -7.41 -15.97
N ALA A 322 4.19 -7.03 -16.99
CA ALA A 322 5.34 -7.75 -17.51
C ALA A 322 6.65 -7.17 -16.96
N GLN A 323 7.72 -7.91 -17.10
CA GLN A 323 9.06 -7.47 -16.71
C GLN A 323 9.80 -6.82 -17.87
N ASN A 324 10.67 -5.85 -17.52
CA ASN A 324 11.61 -5.24 -18.43
C ASN A 324 10.96 -4.49 -19.61
N LEU A 325 9.81 -3.82 -19.40
CA LEU A 325 9.33 -2.86 -20.39
C LEU A 325 10.34 -1.72 -20.47
N LYS A 326 10.74 -1.37 -21.67
CA LYS A 326 11.61 -0.23 -21.96
C LYS A 326 10.88 0.82 -22.78
N ILE A 327 10.83 2.04 -22.29
CA ILE A 327 10.24 3.18 -22.99
C ILE A 327 11.33 4.24 -23.19
N THR A 328 11.50 4.71 -24.43
CA THR A 328 12.48 5.73 -24.76
C THR A 328 11.88 6.76 -25.71
N ASN A 329 12.34 8.02 -25.60
CA ASN A 329 11.98 9.12 -26.50
C ASN A 329 10.47 9.23 -26.77
N SER A 330 9.62 9.00 -25.77
CA SER A 330 8.17 8.84 -25.97
C SER A 330 7.38 9.72 -25.01
N ILE A 331 6.14 10.06 -25.42
CA ILE A 331 5.18 10.80 -24.60
C ILE A 331 4.06 9.87 -24.19
N ILE A 332 3.72 9.85 -22.90
CA ILE A 332 2.52 9.20 -22.38
C ILE A 332 1.53 10.29 -21.97
N ASN A 333 0.41 10.39 -22.66
CA ASN A 333 -0.74 11.23 -22.29
C ASN A 333 -1.66 10.41 -21.38
N GLY A 334 -1.35 10.38 -20.10
CA GLY A 334 -1.98 9.52 -19.07
C GLY A 334 -0.99 9.13 -18.00
N HIS A 335 -1.20 8.01 -17.36
CA HIS A 335 -0.28 7.50 -16.36
C HIS A 335 0.39 6.18 -16.78
N ILE A 336 1.52 5.86 -16.13
CA ILE A 336 2.15 4.54 -16.22
C ILE A 336 2.37 4.00 -14.82
N TYR A 337 1.98 2.74 -14.61
CA TYR A 337 2.20 2.09 -13.33
C TYR A 337 2.45 0.59 -13.46
N SER A 338 3.35 0.07 -12.62
CA SER A 338 3.46 -1.33 -12.27
C SER A 338 2.50 -1.61 -11.14
N ASP A 339 1.74 -2.68 -11.24
CA ASP A 339 0.74 -3.02 -10.24
C ASP A 339 1.41 -3.71 -9.03
N PRO A 340 1.36 -3.13 -7.82
CA PRO A 340 1.97 -3.73 -6.63
C PRO A 340 1.34 -5.06 -6.24
N ASP A 341 0.10 -5.34 -6.67
CA ASP A 341 -0.58 -6.61 -6.45
C ASP A 341 -0.07 -7.73 -7.38
N TYR A 342 0.65 -7.33 -8.45
CA TYR A 342 1.31 -8.22 -9.41
C TYR A 342 2.81 -7.93 -9.40
N PHE A 343 3.51 -8.20 -8.34
CA PHE A 343 4.93 -7.89 -8.08
C PHE A 343 5.95 -8.19 -9.19
N ASN A 344 5.50 -8.58 -10.37
CA ASN A 344 6.34 -8.94 -11.49
C ASN A 344 6.52 -7.81 -12.52
N GLY A 345 5.72 -6.76 -12.47
CA GLY A 345 5.86 -5.64 -13.40
C GLY A 345 7.12 -4.83 -13.14
N SER A 346 7.90 -4.55 -14.18
CA SER A 346 9.03 -3.63 -14.09
C SER A 346 9.23 -2.88 -15.40
N TYR A 347 9.70 -1.62 -15.30
CA TYR A 347 9.94 -0.80 -16.49
C TYR A 347 11.05 0.22 -16.30
N THR A 348 11.61 0.65 -17.41
CA THR A 348 12.53 1.78 -17.50
C THR A 348 11.97 2.81 -18.47
N MET A 349 12.08 4.09 -18.11
CA MET A 349 11.80 5.21 -19.01
C MET A 349 13.03 6.11 -19.11
N THR A 350 13.36 6.50 -20.33
CA THR A 350 14.49 7.40 -20.57
C THR A 350 14.10 8.40 -21.65
N ASP A 351 14.54 9.66 -21.49
CA ASP A 351 14.30 10.74 -22.45
C ASP A 351 12.83 10.83 -22.91
N SER A 352 11.91 10.80 -21.94
CA SER A 352 10.48 10.64 -22.19
C SER A 352 9.65 11.55 -21.29
N GLU A 353 8.39 11.73 -21.63
CA GLU A 353 7.46 12.56 -20.88
C GLU A 353 6.24 11.77 -20.41
N VAL A 354 5.72 12.14 -19.23
CA VAL A 354 4.41 11.72 -18.73
C VAL A 354 3.58 12.95 -18.47
N ARG A 355 2.52 13.10 -19.23
CA ARG A 355 1.59 14.22 -19.18
C ARG A 355 0.24 13.76 -18.65
N MET A 356 0.05 13.89 -17.35
CA MET A 356 -1.23 13.57 -16.73
C MET A 356 -2.30 14.61 -17.10
N PRO A 357 -3.58 14.21 -17.16
CA PRO A 357 -4.68 15.15 -17.20
C PRO A 357 -4.67 16.08 -15.97
N GLN A 358 -5.31 17.24 -16.11
CA GLN A 358 -5.58 18.15 -14.99
C GLN A 358 -6.67 17.56 -14.07
N SER A 359 -6.32 16.51 -13.37
CA SER A 359 -7.21 15.73 -12.49
C SER A 359 -6.39 14.96 -11.44
N ALA A 360 -7.05 14.49 -10.37
CA ALA A 360 -6.40 13.65 -9.38
C ALA A 360 -5.81 12.38 -10.00
N GLY A 361 -4.65 11.97 -9.50
CA GLY A 361 -3.96 10.76 -9.95
C GLY A 361 -2.45 10.87 -9.81
N THR A 362 -1.77 9.79 -10.10
CA THR A 362 -0.31 9.69 -10.08
C THR A 362 0.21 9.46 -11.50
N GLY A 363 1.19 10.23 -11.94
CA GLY A 363 1.76 10.10 -13.29
C GLY A 363 2.54 8.81 -13.46
N VAL A 364 3.49 8.54 -12.57
CA VAL A 364 4.36 7.36 -12.61
C VAL A 364 4.30 6.62 -11.28
N GLY A 365 4.06 5.33 -11.29
CA GLY A 365 4.00 4.46 -10.11
C GLY A 365 4.04 2.98 -10.44
N ASP A 366 3.99 2.04 -9.52
CA ASP A 366 4.17 2.26 -8.08
C ASP A 366 5.47 1.58 -7.61
N VAL A 367 5.91 0.51 -8.32
CA VAL A 367 7.07 -0.31 -7.92
C VAL A 367 7.95 -0.70 -9.12
N ASN A 368 9.22 -1.07 -8.84
CA ASN A 368 10.15 -1.69 -9.78
C ASN A 368 10.37 -0.89 -11.07
N PHE A 369 10.64 0.40 -10.97
CA PHE A 369 10.91 1.23 -12.15
C PHE A 369 12.17 2.09 -12.03
N VAL A 370 12.67 2.49 -13.19
CA VAL A 370 13.77 3.46 -13.31
C VAL A 370 13.36 4.56 -14.27
N LEU A 371 13.44 5.80 -13.84
CA LEU A 371 13.30 7.00 -14.67
C LEU A 371 14.66 7.66 -14.84
N THR A 372 14.98 8.07 -16.07
CA THR A 372 16.20 8.82 -16.39
C THR A 372 15.88 9.91 -17.39
N ARG A 373 16.08 11.16 -17.06
CA ARG A 373 15.74 12.35 -17.87
C ARG A 373 14.28 12.35 -18.35
N VAL A 374 13.38 12.09 -17.38
CA VAL A 374 11.94 12.08 -17.63
C VAL A 374 11.33 13.37 -17.09
N GLU A 375 10.47 14.01 -17.86
CA GLU A 375 9.62 15.09 -17.40
C GLU A 375 8.24 14.54 -17.02
N VAL A 376 7.73 14.90 -15.85
CA VAL A 376 6.40 14.45 -15.39
C VAL A 376 5.58 15.64 -14.95
N THR A 377 4.42 15.84 -15.61
CA THR A 377 3.50 16.94 -15.36
C THR A 377 2.06 16.45 -15.14
N GLY A 378 1.24 17.30 -14.53
CA GLY A 378 -0.18 17.00 -14.25
C GLY A 378 -0.37 16.03 -13.10
N GLY A 379 -1.63 15.63 -12.86
CA GLY A 379 -2.02 14.78 -11.74
C GLY A 379 -1.84 15.44 -10.36
N SER A 380 -2.30 14.80 -9.30
CA SER A 380 -2.03 15.27 -7.92
C SER A 380 -0.65 14.82 -7.41
N ARG A 381 0.02 13.92 -8.14
CA ARG A 381 1.38 13.46 -7.83
C ARG A 381 2.09 13.06 -9.11
N SER A 382 3.31 13.60 -9.32
CA SER A 382 4.08 13.21 -10.48
C SER A 382 4.58 11.76 -10.35
N VAL A 383 5.19 11.38 -9.22
CA VAL A 383 5.75 10.03 -9.01
C VAL A 383 5.36 9.45 -7.65
N ASN A 384 4.84 8.24 -7.63
CA ASN A 384 4.68 7.42 -6.42
C ASN A 384 5.73 6.29 -6.42
N CYS A 385 6.73 6.42 -5.57
CA CYS A 385 7.80 5.44 -5.41
C CYS A 385 7.49 4.54 -4.22
N ALA A 386 6.51 3.64 -4.36
CA ALA A 386 6.10 2.77 -3.26
C ALA A 386 7.20 1.79 -2.86
N ALA A 387 7.90 1.17 -3.83
CA ALA A 387 9.07 0.34 -3.58
C ALA A 387 9.94 0.15 -4.82
N ASN A 388 11.26 -0.01 -4.59
CA ASN A 388 12.24 -0.43 -5.61
C ASN A 388 12.26 0.50 -6.82
N CYS A 389 12.34 1.79 -6.63
CA CYS A 389 12.41 2.74 -7.73
C CYS A 389 13.71 3.55 -7.74
N THR A 390 14.12 3.93 -8.94
CA THR A 390 15.14 4.93 -9.16
C THR A 390 14.56 6.06 -9.99
N VAL A 391 14.68 7.30 -9.50
CA VAL A 391 14.32 8.51 -10.24
C VAL A 391 15.55 9.38 -10.30
N GLN A 392 16.05 9.61 -11.50
CA GLN A 392 17.30 10.35 -11.66
C GLN A 392 17.26 11.29 -12.88
N ASP A 393 18.01 12.37 -12.78
CA ASP A 393 18.19 13.35 -13.86
C ASP A 393 16.85 13.87 -14.42
N SER A 394 15.79 13.93 -13.62
CA SER A 394 14.41 14.12 -14.04
C SER A 394 13.80 15.39 -13.47
N TYR A 395 12.77 15.92 -14.13
CA TYR A 395 12.05 17.11 -13.72
C TYR A 395 10.59 16.77 -13.37
N LEU A 396 10.22 16.99 -12.11
CA LEU A 396 8.91 16.64 -11.56
C LEU A 396 8.19 17.91 -11.12
N HIS A 397 7.13 18.29 -11.86
CA HIS A 397 6.45 19.58 -11.67
C HIS A 397 5.05 19.60 -12.30
N GLY A 398 4.39 20.77 -12.35
CA GLY A 398 3.15 20.97 -13.10
C GLY A 398 1.95 20.20 -12.56
N GLN A 399 1.89 19.95 -11.25
CA GLN A 399 0.73 19.25 -10.66
C GLN A 399 -0.55 20.07 -10.84
N TYR A 400 -1.67 19.38 -11.03
CA TYR A 400 -2.94 20.04 -11.19
C TYR A 400 -3.41 20.73 -9.90
N THR A 401 -4.12 21.83 -10.04
CA THR A 401 -4.76 22.50 -8.92
C THR A 401 -6.15 21.90 -8.66
N ASP A 402 -6.38 21.31 -7.47
CA ASP A 402 -7.69 20.77 -7.14
C ASP A 402 -8.70 21.83 -6.72
N HIS A 403 -9.42 22.37 -7.69
CA HIS A 403 -10.47 23.38 -7.44
C HIS A 403 -11.63 22.91 -6.54
N ARG A 404 -11.66 21.63 -6.13
CA ARG A 404 -12.64 21.10 -5.17
C ARG A 404 -12.22 21.33 -3.71
N GLY A 405 -10.95 21.71 -3.49
CA GLY A 405 -10.38 21.92 -2.16
C GLY A 405 -10.24 20.65 -1.32
N ILE A 406 -9.87 19.50 -1.93
CA ILE A 406 -9.89 18.17 -1.28
C ILE A 406 -8.51 17.50 -1.29
N ASP A 407 -7.87 17.46 -2.46
CA ASP A 407 -6.66 16.65 -2.65
C ASP A 407 -5.41 17.43 -2.22
N HIS A 408 -4.45 16.69 -1.66
CA HIS A 408 -3.11 17.20 -1.39
C HIS A 408 -2.17 16.76 -2.50
N GLU A 409 -1.47 17.73 -3.10
CA GLU A 409 -0.53 17.49 -4.17
C GLU A 409 0.90 17.30 -3.63
N SER A 410 1.73 16.65 -4.48
CA SER A 410 3.17 16.49 -4.25
C SER A 410 3.87 16.09 -5.54
N ALA A 411 5.16 16.38 -5.69
CA ALA A 411 5.90 15.92 -6.86
C ALA A 411 6.28 14.44 -6.75
N ILE A 412 6.90 14.03 -5.65
CA ILE A 412 7.28 12.63 -5.45
C ILE A 412 6.95 12.13 -4.04
N ARG A 413 6.53 10.88 -3.95
CA ARG A 413 6.40 10.16 -2.69
C ARG A 413 7.40 9.03 -2.62
N MET A 414 8.21 8.99 -1.55
CA MET A 414 9.09 7.87 -1.23
C MET A 414 8.39 6.84 -0.32
N GLY A 415 8.59 5.58 -0.61
CA GLY A 415 8.16 4.44 0.20
C GLY A 415 9.34 3.63 0.72
N SER A 416 9.79 2.61 -0.03
CA SER A 416 10.90 1.78 0.41
C SER A 416 11.88 1.45 -0.72
N ASN A 417 13.17 1.35 -0.37
CA ASN A 417 14.23 0.92 -1.28
C ASN A 417 14.30 1.76 -2.57
N SER A 418 14.34 3.09 -2.40
CA SER A 418 14.30 4.04 -3.51
C SER A 418 15.58 4.87 -3.58
N THR A 419 15.99 5.20 -4.81
CA THR A 419 17.03 6.17 -5.10
C THR A 419 16.43 7.34 -5.86
N ILE A 420 16.49 8.53 -5.27
CA ILE A 420 16.00 9.79 -5.84
C ILE A 420 17.21 10.71 -5.92
N ARG A 421 17.79 10.86 -7.12
CA ARG A 421 19.05 11.59 -7.24
C ARG A 421 19.09 12.51 -8.45
N HIS A 422 19.71 13.67 -8.28
CA HIS A 422 19.95 14.65 -9.30
C HIS A 422 18.67 15.00 -10.09
N ASN A 423 17.59 15.30 -9.36
CA ASN A 423 16.34 15.74 -9.93
C ASN A 423 16.05 17.19 -9.54
N THR A 424 15.21 17.84 -10.30
CA THR A 424 14.48 19.02 -9.84
C THR A 424 13.08 18.58 -9.44
N ILE A 425 12.73 18.84 -8.18
CA ILE A 425 11.50 18.36 -7.53
C ILE A 425 10.76 19.58 -7.00
N THR A 426 9.66 19.96 -7.64
CA THR A 426 8.80 21.06 -7.20
C THR A 426 7.34 20.64 -7.18
N CYS A 427 6.58 21.15 -6.24
CA CYS A 427 5.13 21.06 -6.25
C CYS A 427 4.58 22.46 -6.41
N ASP A 428 3.89 22.69 -7.51
CA ASP A 428 3.46 24.00 -7.96
C ASP A 428 1.93 24.14 -8.14
N ALA A 429 1.15 23.20 -7.59
CA ALA A 429 -0.29 23.33 -7.51
C ALA A 429 -0.69 24.46 -6.54
N ALA A 430 -1.59 25.34 -6.98
CA ALA A 430 -2.09 26.42 -6.14
C ALA A 430 -2.94 25.88 -4.96
N PRO A 431 -2.87 26.53 -3.78
CA PRO A 431 -3.69 26.13 -2.64
C PRO A 431 -5.16 26.52 -2.90
N VAL A 432 -6.07 25.60 -2.60
CA VAL A 432 -7.52 25.83 -2.69
C VAL A 432 -8.18 25.38 -1.37
N PRO A 433 -8.78 26.30 -0.60
CA PRO A 433 -9.49 25.94 0.62
C PRO A 433 -10.64 24.92 0.39
N PRO A 434 -10.98 24.03 1.38
CA PRO A 434 -10.37 24.02 2.72
C PRO A 434 -9.04 23.26 2.82
N ASP A 435 -8.70 22.35 1.90
CA ASP A 435 -7.65 21.35 2.15
C ASP A 435 -6.69 21.10 0.97
N ALA A 436 -7.03 21.56 -0.27
CA ALA A 436 -6.19 21.27 -1.42
C ALA A 436 -4.97 22.18 -1.49
N GLY A 437 -3.89 21.63 -2.04
CA GLY A 437 -2.61 22.30 -2.24
C GLY A 437 -1.41 21.38 -1.98
N CYS A 438 -0.23 21.91 -2.25
CA CYS A 438 1.01 21.17 -2.09
C CYS A 438 1.34 20.85 -0.63
N SER A 439 1.32 19.58 -0.24
CA SER A 439 1.81 19.17 1.08
C SER A 439 3.33 19.32 1.17
N ALA A 440 4.04 18.83 0.15
CA ALA A 440 5.47 18.93 -0.01
C ALA A 440 5.90 18.56 -1.42
N ALA A 441 7.07 19.02 -1.86
CA ALA A 441 7.69 18.55 -3.09
C ALA A 441 8.04 17.06 -2.98
N LEU A 442 8.68 16.63 -1.88
CA LEU A 442 8.97 15.23 -1.58
C LEU A 442 8.23 14.79 -0.33
N THR A 443 7.33 13.81 -0.46
CA THR A 443 6.57 13.26 0.65
C THR A 443 7.06 11.87 1.05
N GLY A 444 6.85 11.50 2.31
CA GLY A 444 7.10 10.17 2.84
C GLY A 444 6.39 10.05 4.18
N TYR A 445 5.27 9.36 4.20
CA TYR A 445 4.48 9.15 5.41
C TYR A 445 4.45 7.66 5.74
N GLY A 446 4.46 7.31 6.99
CA GLY A 446 4.24 5.93 7.43
C GLY A 446 2.75 5.53 7.43
N ASP A 447 1.98 5.86 6.38
CA ASP A 447 0.54 5.60 6.30
C ASP A 447 0.22 4.14 5.99
N PHE A 448 0.90 3.58 4.97
CA PHE A 448 0.58 2.29 4.36
C PHE A 448 1.69 1.26 4.56
N ALA A 449 2.93 1.73 4.72
CA ALA A 449 4.09 0.88 4.93
C ALA A 449 5.20 1.66 5.63
N ILE A 450 6.23 0.95 6.10
CA ILE A 450 7.44 1.55 6.66
C ILE A 450 8.18 2.30 5.54
N VAL A 451 8.48 3.57 5.78
CA VAL A 451 9.37 4.36 4.92
C VAL A 451 10.80 4.00 5.29
N GLN A 452 11.55 3.38 4.38
CA GLN A 452 12.87 2.85 4.70
C GLN A 452 13.78 2.68 3.48
N LYS A 453 15.11 2.65 3.72
CA LYS A 453 16.11 2.34 2.69
C LYS A 453 16.02 3.27 1.48
N ASN A 454 15.80 4.55 1.71
CA ASN A 454 15.71 5.54 0.65
C ASN A 454 16.94 6.44 0.65
N THR A 455 17.50 6.70 -0.52
CA THR A 455 18.58 7.66 -0.73
C THR A 455 18.06 8.82 -1.56
N ILE A 456 18.10 10.02 -0.97
CA ILE A 456 17.70 11.29 -1.59
C ILE A 456 18.98 12.12 -1.69
N GLU A 457 19.56 12.17 -2.88
CA GLU A 457 20.88 12.77 -3.04
C GLU A 457 20.99 13.71 -4.23
N ASN A 458 21.73 14.80 -4.06
CA ASN A 458 22.03 15.76 -5.12
C ASN A 458 20.78 16.29 -5.86
N ASN A 459 19.64 16.47 -5.20
CA ASN A 459 18.45 17.03 -5.81
C ASN A 459 18.34 18.53 -5.55
N LEU A 460 17.70 19.25 -6.45
CA LEU A 460 17.12 20.56 -6.21
C LEU A 460 15.69 20.37 -5.73
N ILE A 461 15.38 20.80 -4.52
CA ILE A 461 14.05 20.69 -3.90
C ILE A 461 13.48 22.10 -3.75
N ASP A 462 12.39 22.37 -4.48
CA ASP A 462 11.80 23.70 -4.60
C ASP A 462 10.42 23.77 -3.93
N GLY A 463 10.18 24.87 -3.23
CA GLY A 463 8.94 25.19 -2.51
C GLY A 463 7.79 25.65 -3.39
N GLY A 464 7.98 25.62 -4.71
CA GLY A 464 6.97 26.10 -5.65
C GLY A 464 6.91 27.62 -5.78
N PRO A 465 6.14 28.13 -6.76
CA PRO A 465 6.21 29.52 -7.19
C PRO A 465 5.61 30.53 -6.20
N ASP A 466 4.69 30.12 -5.34
CA ASP A 466 3.95 31.01 -4.43
C ASP A 466 4.34 30.85 -2.94
N GLY A 467 5.19 29.84 -2.61
CA GLY A 467 5.60 29.57 -1.24
C GLY A 467 4.51 29.05 -0.32
N SER A 468 3.37 28.62 -0.87
CA SER A 468 2.21 28.14 -0.11
C SER A 468 2.33 26.68 0.33
N MET A 469 3.31 25.92 -0.16
CA MET A 469 3.55 24.53 0.21
C MET A 469 3.88 24.40 1.71
N GLY A 470 3.37 23.35 2.37
CA GLY A 470 3.57 23.15 3.80
C GLY A 470 5.05 22.99 4.18
N TYR A 471 5.71 21.98 3.66
CA TYR A 471 7.15 21.71 3.77
C TYR A 471 7.71 21.33 2.41
N CYS A 472 9.01 21.47 2.21
CA CYS A 472 9.62 20.97 0.97
C CYS A 472 9.84 19.47 0.98
N ALA A 473 10.09 18.88 2.15
CA ALA A 473 10.26 17.45 2.30
C ALA A 473 9.67 16.89 3.61
N TYR A 474 9.32 15.61 3.57
CA TYR A 474 9.02 14.78 4.75
C TYR A 474 10.06 13.68 4.88
N GLY A 475 10.58 13.47 6.07
CA GLY A 475 11.65 12.52 6.36
C GLY A 475 11.21 11.10 6.72
N GLY A 476 9.91 10.78 6.63
CA GLY A 476 9.41 9.40 6.80
C GLY A 476 8.81 9.07 8.16
N SER A 477 9.16 9.78 9.24
CA SER A 477 8.74 9.48 10.62
C SER A 477 7.56 10.33 11.11
N THR A 478 6.56 10.55 10.26
CA THR A 478 5.43 11.44 10.58
C THR A 478 4.64 10.94 11.79
N THR A 479 4.57 11.77 12.84
CA THR A 479 3.89 11.45 14.10
C THR A 479 2.42 11.06 13.86
N GLY A 480 1.97 10.02 14.56
CA GLY A 480 0.59 9.52 14.49
C GLY A 480 0.28 8.62 13.29
N LYS A 481 1.25 8.36 12.41
CA LYS A 481 1.08 7.40 11.32
C LYS A 481 1.46 5.97 11.76
N PRO A 482 0.75 4.93 11.32
CA PRO A 482 0.88 3.56 11.85
C PRO A 482 2.28 2.97 11.76
N TYR A 483 3.03 3.31 10.70
CA TYR A 483 4.33 2.70 10.41
C TYR A 483 5.52 3.62 10.67
N SER A 484 5.30 4.82 11.23
CA SER A 484 6.37 5.81 11.43
C SER A 484 7.45 5.36 12.40
N ALA A 485 7.10 4.56 13.40
CA ALA A 485 8.07 4.01 14.36
C ALA A 485 9.10 3.05 13.72
N GLY A 486 8.82 2.54 12.52
CA GLY A 486 9.69 1.62 11.79
C GLY A 486 10.64 2.29 10.80
N VAL A 487 10.65 3.62 10.70
CA VAL A 487 11.50 4.36 9.77
C VAL A 487 12.98 4.02 9.98
N ASN A 488 13.73 3.80 8.89
CA ASN A 488 15.15 3.49 8.96
C ASN A 488 15.85 3.70 7.61
N ASN A 489 17.17 3.92 7.64
CA ASN A 489 18.00 4.05 6.45
C ASN A 489 17.47 5.10 5.44
N ILE A 490 17.01 6.24 5.92
CA ILE A 490 16.65 7.39 5.10
C ILE A 490 17.87 8.31 5.04
N LYS A 491 18.34 8.58 3.82
CA LYS A 491 19.56 9.37 3.60
C LYS A 491 19.24 10.59 2.76
N PHE A 492 19.42 11.78 3.33
CA PHE A 492 19.40 13.05 2.62
C PHE A 492 20.84 13.54 2.51
N ILE A 493 21.38 13.57 1.30
CA ILE A 493 22.80 13.85 1.05
C ILE A 493 22.94 14.86 -0.09
N ASP A 494 23.70 15.91 0.09
CA ASP A 494 24.09 16.88 -0.95
C ASP A 494 22.89 17.56 -1.68
N ASN A 495 21.69 17.61 -1.09
CA ASN A 495 20.55 18.26 -1.71
C ASN A 495 20.64 19.79 -1.54
N VAL A 496 20.06 20.52 -2.49
CA VAL A 496 19.87 21.97 -2.42
C VAL A 496 18.38 22.25 -2.22
N PHE A 497 18.05 23.04 -1.20
CA PHE A 497 16.71 23.50 -0.91
C PHE A 497 16.59 24.96 -1.35
N MET A 498 15.66 25.25 -2.24
CA MET A 498 15.35 26.63 -2.66
C MET A 498 14.56 27.32 -1.55
N ARG A 499 14.99 28.52 -1.14
CA ARG A 499 14.23 29.27 -0.12
C ARG A 499 12.86 29.70 -0.62
N GLY A 500 12.75 30.01 -1.90
CA GLY A 500 11.51 30.42 -2.51
C GLY A 500 10.87 31.65 -1.88
N PRO A 501 9.62 32.00 -2.24
CA PRO A 501 8.92 33.17 -1.74
C PRO A 501 8.70 33.18 -0.21
N SER A 502 8.59 32.01 0.43
CA SER A 502 8.44 31.90 1.88
C SER A 502 9.74 32.20 2.66
N GLY A 503 10.88 32.23 1.99
CA GLY A 503 12.21 32.31 2.60
C GLY A 503 12.66 31.04 3.35
N LYS A 504 11.83 30.00 3.36
CA LYS A 504 12.02 28.77 4.16
C LYS A 504 11.80 27.49 3.37
N CYS A 505 11.65 27.57 2.06
CA CYS A 505 11.24 26.54 1.13
C CYS A 505 9.73 26.23 1.21
N GLY A 506 9.20 25.83 2.34
CA GLY A 506 7.76 25.74 2.61
C GLY A 506 7.31 26.74 3.70
N ILE A 507 6.02 26.87 3.94
CA ILE A 507 5.46 27.74 4.98
C ILE A 507 6.07 27.44 6.35
N TRP A 508 6.21 26.16 6.68
CA TRP A 508 6.66 25.70 7.99
C TRP A 508 8.17 25.39 8.04
N GLY A 509 8.80 25.21 6.88
CA GLY A 509 10.25 24.93 6.81
C GLY A 509 10.64 24.00 5.67
N PRO A 510 11.94 23.71 5.54
CA PRO A 510 12.45 22.88 4.45
C PRO A 510 12.08 21.39 4.61
N ILE A 511 12.06 20.89 5.85
CA ILE A 511 11.79 19.48 6.13
C ILE A 511 11.03 19.32 7.44
N THR A 512 10.25 18.25 7.55
CA THR A 512 9.63 17.77 8.79
C THR A 512 9.76 16.25 8.90
N SER A 513 9.58 15.72 10.10
CA SER A 513 9.49 14.28 10.35
C SER A 513 10.73 13.49 9.89
N PHE A 514 11.93 14.06 10.04
CA PHE A 514 13.21 13.35 9.85
C PHE A 514 13.76 12.95 11.21
N ASP A 515 13.68 11.65 11.55
CA ASP A 515 14.25 11.15 12.81
C ASP A 515 15.75 10.88 12.66
N SER A 516 16.59 11.79 13.14
CA SER A 516 18.05 11.66 13.12
C SER A 516 18.57 10.50 13.99
N LYS A 517 17.74 9.94 14.87
CA LYS A 517 18.08 8.81 15.76
C LYS A 517 17.67 7.46 15.19
N ALA A 518 16.84 7.44 14.16
CA ALA A 518 16.42 6.19 13.55
C ALA A 518 17.63 5.46 12.91
N PRO A 519 17.65 4.11 12.98
CA PRO A 519 18.78 3.33 12.50
C PRO A 519 19.14 3.62 11.04
N GLY A 520 20.38 4.02 10.79
CA GLY A 520 20.92 4.24 9.43
C GLY A 520 20.40 5.50 8.73
N ASN A 521 19.65 6.37 9.41
CA ASN A 521 19.30 7.68 8.87
C ASN A 521 20.53 8.59 8.81
N VAL A 522 20.66 9.31 7.70
CA VAL A 522 21.80 10.20 7.42
C VAL A 522 21.28 11.53 6.92
N TRP A 523 21.79 12.62 7.48
CA TRP A 523 21.59 13.98 7.03
C TRP A 523 22.95 14.63 6.83
N THR A 524 23.38 14.82 5.58
CA THR A 524 24.74 15.31 5.29
C THR A 524 24.71 16.30 4.14
N ASN A 525 25.41 17.43 4.32
CA ASN A 525 25.69 18.44 3.30
C ASN A 525 24.45 18.93 2.51
N ASN A 526 23.27 18.96 3.16
CA ASN A 526 22.10 19.58 2.57
C ASN A 526 22.19 21.10 2.76
N LEU A 527 22.05 21.84 1.68
CA LEU A 527 22.31 23.26 1.63
C LEU A 527 21.07 24.05 1.17
N TRP A 528 20.98 25.27 1.64
CA TRP A 528 20.14 26.28 1.02
C TRP A 528 20.75 26.75 -0.30
N ASP A 529 19.94 27.40 -1.13
CA ASP A 529 20.35 28.06 -2.38
C ASP A 529 21.39 29.20 -2.20
N ASP A 530 21.62 29.65 -0.96
CA ASP A 530 22.68 30.59 -0.57
C ASP A 530 23.94 29.90 0.01
N GLY A 531 24.00 28.56 -0.04
CA GLY A 531 25.14 27.75 0.42
C GLY A 531 25.18 27.50 1.94
N LYS A 532 24.24 28.02 2.72
CA LYS A 532 24.17 27.75 4.16
C LYS A 532 23.59 26.36 4.40
N ALA A 533 24.02 25.71 5.49
CA ALA A 533 23.54 24.39 5.86
C ALA A 533 22.03 24.41 6.22
N VAL A 534 21.31 23.39 5.76
CA VAL A 534 19.94 23.08 6.19
C VAL A 534 20.01 22.07 7.33
N ALA A 535 19.40 22.41 8.46
CA ALA A 535 19.29 21.49 9.59
C ALA A 535 18.19 20.45 9.37
N PRO A 536 18.37 19.19 9.83
CA PRO A 536 17.27 18.24 9.90
C PRO A 536 16.24 18.67 10.93
N ALA A 537 14.98 18.32 10.70
CA ALA A 537 13.91 18.52 11.68
C ALA A 537 13.42 17.16 12.20
N ASN A 538 13.66 16.94 13.47
CA ASN A 538 13.28 15.73 14.20
C ASN A 538 11.84 15.80 14.72
#